data_56d1d2c65a5a0c4bace7eff66b69f4f2
#
_entry.id   56d1d2c65a5a0c4bace7eff66b69f4f2
#
_cell.length_a   1.000
_cell.length_b   1.000
_cell.length_c   1.000
_cell.angle_alpha   90.00
_cell.angle_beta   90.00
_cell.angle_gamma   90.00
#
_symmetry.space_group_name_H-M   'P 1'
#
loop_
_entity.id
_entity.type
_entity.pdbx_description
1 polymer ?
#
loop_
_entity_poly.entity_id
_entity_poly.type
_entity_poly.pdbx_seq_one_letter_code
_entity_poly.pdbx_strand_id
1 'polypeptide(L)'
;MLTLDKIYHAKFILKQVARKTDLIAAPRLCPGTDLYLKTENLQVTGSFKVRGAYYKISQLSAEERAKGVIACSAGNHAQGVALAATRMGIKSVVCMPDGAPIMKVESTKRLGAEVELVKGTYDDAHDRAVELQEQTGMTFIHPYDDELVIAGQGTIGLEILDQLPDVDAVIAVSYTHLRAHETE
;
A
#
# COMPACT_ATOMS: atom_id res chain seq x y z
N MET A 1 -14.45 -5.47 12.27
CA MET A 1 -13.80 -6.81 12.18
C MET A 1 -13.58 -7.17 10.71
N LEU A 2 -12.39 -7.64 10.37
CA LEU A 2 -12.06 -8.13 9.02
C LEU A 2 -12.88 -9.38 8.70
N THR A 3 -13.53 -9.41 7.52
CA THR A 3 -14.33 -10.54 7.05
C THR A 3 -13.93 -10.90 5.62
N LEU A 4 -14.22 -12.12 5.22
CA LEU A 4 -13.98 -12.58 3.85
C LEU A 4 -14.77 -11.76 2.82
N ASP A 5 -16.00 -11.34 3.17
CA ASP A 5 -16.83 -10.48 2.32
C ASP A 5 -16.14 -9.14 2.00
N LYS A 6 -15.45 -8.52 2.98
CA LYS A 6 -14.67 -7.30 2.74
C LYS A 6 -13.54 -7.54 1.74
N ILE A 7 -12.90 -8.72 1.78
CA ILE A 7 -11.82 -9.07 0.84
C ILE A 7 -12.40 -9.29 -0.57
N TYR A 8 -13.54 -9.97 -0.70
CA TYR A 8 -14.20 -10.11 -2.00
C TYR A 8 -14.68 -8.77 -2.57
N HIS A 9 -15.24 -7.90 -1.72
CA HIS A 9 -15.59 -6.54 -2.12
C HIS A 9 -14.36 -5.76 -2.57
N ALA A 10 -13.25 -5.86 -1.83
CA ALA A 10 -11.98 -5.25 -2.24
C ALA A 10 -11.50 -5.80 -3.59
N LYS A 11 -11.57 -7.12 -3.83
CA LYS A 11 -11.23 -7.75 -5.13
C LYS A 11 -12.04 -7.16 -6.27
N PHE A 12 -13.33 -6.89 -6.05
CA PHE A 12 -14.19 -6.26 -7.06
C PHE A 12 -13.76 -4.81 -7.35
N ILE A 13 -13.58 -3.99 -6.32
CA ILE A 13 -13.17 -2.59 -6.45
C ILE A 13 -11.77 -2.47 -7.12
N LEU A 14 -10.85 -3.33 -6.74
CA LEU A 14 -9.46 -3.29 -7.22
C LEU A 14 -9.29 -3.66 -8.70
N LYS A 15 -10.29 -4.24 -9.37
CA LYS A 15 -10.28 -4.45 -10.83
C LYS A 15 -10.02 -3.16 -11.63
N GLN A 16 -10.33 -2.01 -11.04
CA GLN A 16 -10.15 -0.70 -11.67
C GLN A 16 -8.70 -0.19 -11.65
N VAL A 17 -7.85 -0.76 -10.80
CA VAL A 17 -6.51 -0.22 -10.55
C VAL A 17 -5.43 -1.28 -10.47
N ALA A 18 -5.65 -2.37 -9.74
CA ALA A 18 -4.64 -3.39 -9.53
C ALA A 18 -4.57 -4.39 -10.69
N ARG A 19 -3.36 -4.81 -11.01
CA ARG A 19 -3.12 -5.92 -11.94
C ARG A 19 -3.28 -7.24 -11.18
N LYS A 20 -3.88 -8.25 -11.81
CA LYS A 20 -3.71 -9.63 -11.36
C LYS A 20 -2.31 -10.06 -11.76
N THR A 21 -1.38 -10.03 -10.81
CA THR A 21 0.01 -10.42 -11.07
C THR A 21 0.14 -11.92 -11.23
N ASP A 22 1.14 -12.36 -11.97
CA ASP A 22 1.36 -13.77 -12.20
C ASP A 22 1.98 -14.48 -11.01
N LEU A 23 1.70 -15.78 -10.91
CA LEU A 23 2.37 -16.71 -10.03
C LEU A 23 3.41 -17.49 -10.87
N ILE A 24 4.69 -17.16 -10.70
CA ILE A 24 5.77 -17.65 -11.55
C ILE A 24 6.51 -18.79 -10.84
N ALA A 25 6.60 -19.96 -11.50
CA ALA A 25 7.36 -21.09 -10.99
C ALA A 25 8.87 -20.76 -10.88
N ALA A 26 9.49 -21.08 -9.76
CA ALA A 26 10.88 -20.80 -9.44
C ALA A 26 11.66 -22.06 -8.95
N PRO A 27 11.70 -23.16 -9.72
CA PRO A 27 12.21 -24.46 -9.27
C PRO A 27 13.70 -24.44 -8.92
N ARG A 28 14.45 -23.44 -9.43
CA ARG A 28 15.88 -23.32 -9.14
C ARG A 28 16.18 -22.69 -7.78
N LEU A 29 15.22 -21.97 -7.18
CA LEU A 29 15.44 -21.27 -5.91
C LEU A 29 15.35 -22.21 -4.70
N CYS A 30 14.54 -23.27 -4.81
CA CYS A 30 14.37 -24.26 -3.75
C CYS A 30 14.25 -25.66 -4.37
N PRO A 31 15.37 -26.37 -4.62
CA PRO A 31 15.32 -27.72 -5.17
C PRO A 31 14.54 -28.70 -4.29
N GLY A 32 13.67 -29.51 -4.89
CA GLY A 32 12.82 -30.47 -4.17
C GLY A 32 11.51 -29.89 -3.64
N THR A 33 11.20 -28.63 -3.97
CA THR A 33 9.95 -27.96 -3.60
C THR A 33 9.38 -27.24 -4.83
N ASP A 34 8.07 -27.34 -5.03
CA ASP A 34 7.37 -26.57 -6.04
C ASP A 34 7.17 -25.12 -5.57
N LEU A 35 8.22 -24.30 -5.74
CA LEU A 35 8.22 -22.90 -5.32
C LEU A 35 7.66 -22.01 -6.43
N TYR A 36 6.75 -21.11 -6.03
CA TYR A 36 6.19 -20.08 -6.90
C TYR A 36 6.38 -18.68 -6.29
N LEU A 37 6.55 -17.68 -7.14
CA LEU A 37 6.68 -16.28 -6.76
C LEU A 37 5.43 -15.51 -7.19
N LYS A 38 4.71 -14.91 -6.25
CA LYS A 38 3.64 -13.94 -6.53
C LYS A 38 4.28 -12.58 -6.79
N THR A 39 4.28 -12.16 -8.04
CA THR A 39 5.11 -11.05 -8.54
C THR A 39 4.52 -9.66 -8.28
N GLU A 40 4.23 -9.31 -7.02
CA GLU A 40 3.69 -8.00 -6.66
C GLU A 40 4.68 -6.82 -6.88
N ASN A 41 5.95 -7.10 -7.12
CA ASN A 41 6.92 -6.11 -7.64
C ASN A 41 6.58 -5.61 -9.06
N LEU A 42 5.75 -6.34 -9.81
CA LEU A 42 5.22 -5.95 -11.11
C LEU A 42 3.86 -5.25 -11.03
N GLN A 43 3.37 -4.94 -9.84
CA GLN A 43 2.13 -4.20 -9.62
C GLN A 43 2.28 -2.74 -10.13
N VAL A 44 1.18 -2.03 -10.30
CA VAL A 44 1.10 -0.69 -10.92
C VAL A 44 2.07 0.32 -10.30
N THR A 45 2.29 0.27 -8.99
CA THR A 45 3.27 1.13 -8.28
C THR A 45 4.56 0.40 -7.93
N GLY A 46 4.81 -0.77 -8.53
CA GLY A 46 5.96 -1.61 -8.20
C GLY A 46 5.83 -2.33 -6.85
N SER A 47 4.65 -2.34 -6.23
CA SER A 47 4.37 -3.05 -4.98
C SER A 47 2.89 -3.26 -4.74
N PHE A 48 2.57 -4.20 -3.85
CA PHE A 48 1.20 -4.52 -3.44
C PHE A 48 0.48 -3.39 -2.68
N LYS A 49 1.19 -2.38 -2.20
CA LYS A 49 0.62 -1.31 -1.36
C LYS A 49 -0.52 -0.55 -2.01
N VAL A 50 -0.55 -0.46 -3.32
CA VAL A 50 -1.66 0.16 -4.06
C VAL A 50 -3.01 -0.50 -3.77
N ARG A 51 -3.05 -1.81 -3.51
CA ARG A 51 -4.28 -2.56 -3.24
C ARG A 51 -4.98 -2.03 -1.98
N GLY A 52 -4.28 -2.02 -0.85
CA GLY A 52 -4.83 -1.54 0.42
C GLY A 52 -5.14 -0.05 0.40
N ALA A 53 -4.23 0.77 -0.12
CA ALA A 53 -4.43 2.21 -0.21
C ALA A 53 -5.66 2.55 -1.08
N TYR A 54 -5.79 1.94 -2.25
CA TYR A 54 -6.92 2.19 -3.14
C TYR A 54 -8.23 1.75 -2.53
N TYR A 55 -8.28 0.54 -1.94
CA TYR A 55 -9.51 0.06 -1.32
C TYR A 55 -9.92 0.94 -0.15
N LYS A 56 -9.01 1.29 0.76
CA LYS A 56 -9.30 2.21 1.88
C LYS A 56 -9.85 3.54 1.40
N ILE A 57 -9.19 4.19 0.46
CA ILE A 57 -9.58 5.52 -0.04
C ILE A 57 -10.92 5.43 -0.79
N SER A 58 -11.21 4.32 -1.48
CA SER A 58 -12.49 4.12 -2.16
C SER A 58 -13.70 4.06 -1.21
N GLN A 59 -13.48 3.71 0.05
CA GLN A 59 -14.53 3.58 1.07
C GLN A 59 -14.77 4.87 1.87
N LEU A 60 -14.04 5.94 1.60
CA LEU A 60 -14.21 7.22 2.28
C LEU A 60 -15.56 7.85 1.93
N SER A 61 -16.19 8.46 2.92
CA SER A 61 -17.39 9.28 2.75
C SER A 61 -17.12 10.52 1.88
N ALA A 62 -18.17 11.16 1.39
CA ALA A 62 -18.03 12.40 0.62
C ALA A 62 -17.35 13.52 1.42
N GLU A 63 -17.62 13.59 2.73
CA GLU A 63 -16.99 14.57 3.63
C GLU A 63 -15.49 14.31 3.80
N GLU A 64 -15.09 13.06 4.04
CA GLU A 64 -13.68 12.66 4.16
C GLU A 64 -12.92 12.93 2.85
N ARG A 65 -13.52 12.59 1.70
CA ARG A 65 -12.93 12.87 0.39
C ARG A 65 -12.71 14.37 0.16
N ALA A 66 -13.64 15.21 0.58
CA ALA A 66 -13.53 16.66 0.43
C ALA A 66 -12.37 17.24 1.25
N LYS A 67 -12.08 16.67 2.41
CA LYS A 67 -10.94 17.05 3.27
C LYS A 67 -9.61 16.54 2.73
N GLY A 68 -9.62 15.42 2.01
CA GLY A 68 -8.41 14.79 1.49
C GLY A 68 -7.84 13.71 2.40
N VAL A 69 -6.71 13.16 2.00
CA VAL A 69 -6.02 12.09 2.73
C VAL A 69 -4.58 12.44 3.06
N ILE A 70 -4.07 11.91 4.15
CA ILE A 70 -2.69 12.09 4.59
C ILE A 70 -2.06 10.74 4.93
N ALA A 71 -0.77 10.60 4.69
CA ALA A 71 0.00 9.42 5.08
C ALA A 71 1.43 9.80 5.51
N CYS A 72 2.06 8.94 6.30
CA CYS A 72 3.49 8.99 6.55
C CYS A 72 4.16 7.75 5.94
N SER A 73 5.03 7.95 4.95
CA SER A 73 5.79 6.86 4.34
C SER A 73 6.85 7.38 3.38
N ALA A 74 8.08 6.93 3.52
CA ALA A 74 9.17 7.20 2.56
C ALA A 74 9.29 6.11 1.46
N GLY A 75 8.28 5.24 1.32
CA GLY A 75 8.40 4.05 0.47
C GLY A 75 7.18 3.75 -0.41
N ASN A 76 6.88 2.47 -0.53
CA ASN A 76 5.86 1.96 -1.44
C ASN A 76 4.43 2.38 -1.06
N HIS A 77 4.15 2.58 0.24
CA HIS A 77 2.84 3.02 0.69
C HIS A 77 2.53 4.45 0.22
N ALA A 78 3.50 5.35 0.26
CA ALA A 78 3.39 6.71 -0.27
C ALA A 78 2.89 6.74 -1.71
N GLN A 79 3.50 5.92 -2.57
CA GLN A 79 3.11 5.81 -3.97
C GLN A 79 1.72 5.20 -4.14
N GLY A 80 1.35 4.22 -3.31
CA GLY A 80 0.01 3.63 -3.30
C GLY A 80 -1.06 4.65 -2.97
N VAL A 81 -0.85 5.46 -1.92
CA VAL A 81 -1.77 6.53 -1.50
C VAL A 81 -1.87 7.62 -2.58
N ALA A 82 -0.74 8.10 -3.09
CA ALA A 82 -0.69 9.12 -4.14
C ALA A 82 -1.49 8.71 -5.38
N LEU A 83 -1.23 7.50 -5.91
CA LEU A 83 -1.97 6.98 -7.06
C LEU A 83 -3.46 6.85 -6.79
N ALA A 84 -3.82 6.26 -5.64
CA ALA A 84 -5.21 6.01 -5.29
C ALA A 84 -6.01 7.31 -5.15
N ALA A 85 -5.48 8.28 -4.42
CA ALA A 85 -6.10 9.59 -4.21
C ALA A 85 -6.27 10.33 -5.53
N THR A 86 -5.21 10.40 -6.34
CA THR A 86 -5.25 11.09 -7.65
C THR A 86 -6.28 10.48 -8.60
N ARG A 87 -6.38 9.14 -8.66
CA ARG A 87 -7.39 8.48 -9.49
C ARG A 87 -8.83 8.76 -9.06
N MET A 88 -9.03 9.10 -7.80
CA MET A 88 -10.35 9.45 -7.25
C MET A 88 -10.59 10.96 -7.15
N GLY A 89 -9.66 11.78 -7.63
CA GLY A 89 -9.76 13.25 -7.57
C GLY A 89 -9.67 13.79 -6.14
N ILE A 90 -9.00 13.08 -5.24
CA ILE A 90 -8.86 13.42 -3.82
C ILE A 90 -7.46 14.01 -3.59
N LYS A 91 -7.39 15.13 -2.85
CA LYS A 91 -6.12 15.70 -2.41
C LYS A 91 -5.38 14.73 -1.49
N SER A 92 -4.07 14.57 -1.71
CA SER A 92 -3.23 13.75 -0.82
C SER A 92 -1.96 14.48 -0.40
N VAL A 93 -1.62 14.34 0.86
CA VAL A 93 -0.36 14.81 1.46
C VAL A 93 0.41 13.60 2.00
N VAL A 94 1.70 13.56 1.73
CA VAL A 94 2.58 12.49 2.26
C VAL A 94 3.76 13.12 2.98
N CYS A 95 3.84 12.89 4.28
CA CYS A 95 4.99 13.28 5.09
C CYS A 95 6.10 12.24 4.98
N MET A 96 7.31 12.70 4.74
CA MET A 96 8.52 11.88 4.62
C MET A 96 9.66 12.51 5.40
N PRO A 97 10.57 11.74 6.01
CA PRO A 97 11.81 12.31 6.53
C PRO A 97 12.62 12.95 5.39
N ASP A 98 13.36 13.99 5.67
CA ASP A 98 14.18 14.72 4.68
C ASP A 98 15.32 13.86 4.08
N GLY A 99 15.72 12.80 4.79
CA GLY A 99 16.63 11.77 4.30
C GLY A 99 16.00 10.72 3.37
N ALA A 100 14.72 10.86 3.00
CA ALA A 100 14.05 9.90 2.11
C ALA A 100 14.72 9.83 0.73
N PRO A 101 14.79 8.64 0.09
CA PRO A 101 15.38 8.50 -1.23
C PRO A 101 14.71 9.42 -2.26
N ILE A 102 15.50 10.24 -2.95
CA ILE A 102 15.01 11.23 -3.92
C ILE A 102 14.07 10.60 -4.95
N MET A 103 14.38 9.41 -5.43
CA MET A 103 13.53 8.68 -6.39
C MET A 103 12.13 8.38 -5.84
N LYS A 104 12.00 8.13 -4.53
CA LYS A 104 10.70 7.87 -3.89
C LYS A 104 9.90 9.16 -3.73
N VAL A 105 10.56 10.25 -3.33
CA VAL A 105 9.97 11.60 -3.25
C VAL A 105 9.41 12.01 -4.61
N GLU A 106 10.24 11.97 -5.65
CA GLU A 106 9.84 12.36 -7.00
C GLU A 106 8.77 11.44 -7.62
N SER A 107 8.83 10.13 -7.32
CA SER A 107 7.80 9.21 -7.78
C SER A 107 6.45 9.50 -7.12
N THR A 108 6.44 9.84 -5.83
CA THR A 108 5.22 10.18 -5.10
C THR A 108 4.61 11.49 -5.61
N LYS A 109 5.44 12.51 -5.86
CA LYS A 109 5.00 13.78 -6.48
C LYS A 109 4.43 13.57 -7.89
N ARG A 110 5.11 12.78 -8.72
CA ARG A 110 4.62 12.46 -10.09
C ARG A 110 3.29 11.72 -10.09
N LEU A 111 2.98 10.98 -9.02
CA LEU A 111 1.68 10.32 -8.83
C LEU A 111 0.61 11.27 -8.29
N GLY A 112 0.93 12.56 -8.07
CA GLY A 112 -0.02 13.62 -7.78
C GLY A 112 -0.18 13.98 -6.30
N ALA A 113 0.63 13.43 -5.40
CA ALA A 113 0.60 13.83 -3.99
C ALA A 113 1.48 15.05 -3.72
N GLU A 114 1.05 15.89 -2.78
CA GLU A 114 1.92 16.86 -2.12
C GLU A 114 2.85 16.09 -1.18
N VAL A 115 4.16 16.37 -1.24
CA VAL A 115 5.14 15.76 -0.34
C VAL A 115 5.69 16.82 0.60
N GLU A 116 5.52 16.57 1.89
CA GLU A 116 6.11 17.37 2.97
C GLU A 116 7.34 16.65 3.52
N LEU A 117 8.51 17.25 3.29
CA LEU A 117 9.77 16.74 3.82
C LEU A 117 9.97 17.29 5.23
N VAL A 118 10.10 16.40 6.19
CA VAL A 118 10.24 16.70 7.60
C VAL A 118 11.68 16.41 8.02
N LYS A 119 12.34 17.40 8.65
CA LYS A 119 13.69 17.20 9.16
C LYS A 119 13.69 16.18 10.29
N GLY A 120 14.49 15.14 10.16
CA GLY A 120 14.66 14.12 11.19
C GLY A 120 14.32 12.71 10.73
N THR A 121 13.73 11.95 11.63
CA THR A 121 13.43 10.52 11.49
C THR A 121 12.06 10.24 10.87
N TYR A 122 11.73 8.96 10.74
CA TYR A 122 10.38 8.54 10.38
C TYR A 122 9.35 8.97 11.44
N ASP A 123 9.71 8.92 12.71
CA ASP A 123 8.81 9.26 13.80
C ASP A 123 8.50 10.77 13.78
N ASP A 124 9.49 11.63 13.50
CA ASP A 124 9.26 13.07 13.32
C ASP A 124 8.30 13.35 12.14
N ALA A 125 8.44 12.61 11.04
CA ALA A 125 7.54 12.73 9.89
C ALA A 125 6.13 12.19 10.20
N HIS A 126 6.02 11.15 11.04
CA HIS A 126 4.75 10.62 11.49
C HIS A 126 4.02 11.62 12.39
N ASP A 127 4.71 12.19 13.37
CA ASP A 127 4.15 13.20 14.29
C ASP A 127 3.66 14.41 13.50
N ARG A 128 4.42 14.84 12.50
CA ARG A 128 4.01 15.92 11.59
C ARG A 128 2.74 15.56 10.79
N ALA A 129 2.63 14.31 10.35
CA ALA A 129 1.43 13.86 9.64
C ALA A 129 0.20 13.84 10.56
N VAL A 130 0.37 13.46 11.82
CA VAL A 130 -0.70 13.51 12.84
C VAL A 130 -1.12 14.95 13.12
N GLU A 131 -0.14 15.86 13.31
CA GLU A 131 -0.42 17.28 13.50
C GLU A 131 -1.22 17.87 12.34
N LEU A 132 -0.82 17.59 11.10
CA LEU A 132 -1.55 18.05 9.91
C LEU A 132 -2.93 17.41 9.80
N GLN A 133 -3.09 16.16 10.19
CA GLN A 133 -4.40 15.51 10.27
C GLN A 133 -5.33 16.26 11.21
N GLU A 134 -4.86 16.63 12.42
CA GLU A 134 -5.65 17.37 13.40
C GLU A 134 -6.03 18.77 12.91
N GLN A 135 -5.09 19.47 12.25
CA GLN A 135 -5.32 20.81 11.74
C GLN A 135 -6.27 20.85 10.53
N THR A 136 -6.23 19.84 9.66
CA THR A 136 -6.94 19.85 8.37
C THR A 136 -8.18 18.97 8.35
N GLY A 137 -8.26 18.00 9.27
CA GLY A 137 -9.28 16.95 9.29
C GLY A 137 -9.14 15.93 8.15
N MET A 138 -7.98 15.86 7.48
CA MET A 138 -7.68 14.82 6.49
C MET A 138 -7.74 13.43 7.09
N THR A 139 -8.13 12.43 6.29
CA THR A 139 -8.14 11.04 6.75
C THR A 139 -6.74 10.44 6.66
N PHE A 140 -6.22 9.94 7.78
CA PHE A 140 -4.93 9.24 7.80
C PHE A 140 -5.06 7.84 7.16
N ILE A 141 -4.22 7.55 6.19
CA ILE A 141 -4.17 6.25 5.52
C ILE A 141 -3.01 5.44 6.10
N HIS A 142 -3.36 4.54 7.04
CA HIS A 142 -2.38 3.72 7.73
C HIS A 142 -1.71 2.71 6.79
N PRO A 143 -0.39 2.47 6.87
CA PRO A 143 0.33 1.62 5.91
C PRO A 143 0.05 0.11 6.05
N TYR A 144 -0.53 -0.36 7.17
CA TYR A 144 -0.79 -1.78 7.45
C TYR A 144 -1.89 -2.03 8.49
N ASP A 145 -2.01 -1.25 9.57
CA ASP A 145 -2.95 -1.49 10.68
C ASP A 145 -4.27 -0.73 10.48
N ASP A 146 -5.01 -1.13 9.46
CA ASP A 146 -6.36 -0.66 9.14
C ASP A 146 -7.13 -1.79 8.44
N GLU A 147 -8.31 -2.13 8.93
CA GLU A 147 -9.10 -3.25 8.39
C GLU A 147 -9.36 -3.17 6.89
N LEU A 148 -9.57 -1.97 6.34
CA LEU A 148 -9.81 -1.79 4.92
C LEU A 148 -8.49 -1.92 4.12
N VAL A 149 -7.39 -1.41 4.67
CA VAL A 149 -6.06 -1.64 4.08
C VAL A 149 -5.75 -3.13 4.06
N ILE A 150 -5.97 -3.84 5.17
CA ILE A 150 -5.75 -5.29 5.27
C ILE A 150 -6.65 -6.04 4.28
N ALA A 151 -7.93 -5.66 4.14
CA ALA A 151 -8.84 -6.28 3.17
C ALA A 151 -8.35 -6.10 1.73
N GLY A 152 -7.84 -4.92 1.37
CA GLY A 152 -7.23 -4.68 0.06
C GLY A 152 -6.02 -5.57 -0.19
N GLN A 153 -5.10 -5.68 0.78
CA GLN A 153 -3.92 -6.55 0.68
C GLN A 153 -4.32 -8.03 0.62
N GLY A 154 -5.35 -8.43 1.36
CA GLY A 154 -5.86 -9.80 1.39
C GLY A 154 -6.33 -10.34 0.04
N THR A 155 -6.60 -9.46 -0.93
CA THR A 155 -6.94 -9.88 -2.31
C THR A 155 -5.83 -10.67 -3.00
N ILE A 156 -4.58 -10.51 -2.57
CA ILE A 156 -3.45 -11.31 -3.03
C ILE A 156 -3.67 -12.79 -2.69
N GLY A 157 -4.15 -13.09 -1.50
CA GLY A 157 -4.47 -14.46 -1.07
C GLY A 157 -5.55 -15.08 -1.98
N LEU A 158 -6.60 -14.34 -2.32
CA LEU A 158 -7.61 -14.82 -3.26
C LEU A 158 -7.04 -15.09 -4.66
N GLU A 159 -6.10 -14.26 -5.12
CA GLU A 159 -5.44 -14.49 -6.41
C GLU A 159 -4.52 -15.71 -6.38
N ILE A 160 -3.80 -15.94 -5.27
CA ILE A 160 -2.95 -17.12 -5.09
C ILE A 160 -3.82 -18.38 -5.14
N LEU A 161 -4.91 -18.44 -4.38
CA LEU A 161 -5.83 -19.59 -4.37
C LEU A 161 -6.50 -19.81 -5.72
N ASP A 162 -6.79 -18.74 -6.48
CA ASP A 162 -7.31 -18.88 -7.85
C ASP A 162 -6.26 -19.43 -8.84
N GLN A 163 -4.98 -19.13 -8.63
CA GLN A 163 -3.87 -19.50 -9.54
C GLN A 163 -3.22 -20.84 -9.17
N LEU A 164 -3.24 -21.18 -7.88
CA LEU A 164 -2.69 -22.42 -7.31
C LEU A 164 -3.62 -22.90 -6.19
N PRO A 165 -4.73 -23.60 -6.53
CA PRO A 165 -5.71 -24.04 -5.53
C PRO A 165 -5.16 -24.99 -4.47
N ASP A 166 -4.15 -25.79 -4.84
CA ASP A 166 -3.54 -26.83 -3.99
C ASP A 166 -2.27 -26.31 -3.27
N VAL A 167 -2.16 -25.00 -3.06
CA VAL A 167 -1.00 -24.44 -2.33
C VAL A 167 -0.99 -24.92 -0.87
N ASP A 168 0.14 -25.50 -0.46
CA ASP A 168 0.31 -26.00 0.92
C ASP A 168 0.73 -24.90 1.90
N ALA A 169 1.55 -23.94 1.44
CA ALA A 169 2.08 -22.88 2.28
C ALA A 169 2.27 -21.57 1.52
N VAL A 170 2.03 -20.45 2.20
CA VAL A 170 2.30 -19.12 1.68
C VAL A 170 3.28 -18.42 2.61
N ILE A 171 4.42 -18.00 2.05
CA ILE A 171 5.42 -17.22 2.78
C ILE A 171 5.24 -15.76 2.36
N ALA A 172 4.85 -14.92 3.30
CA ALA A 172 4.70 -13.50 3.08
C ALA A 172 5.73 -12.71 3.88
N VAL A 173 6.32 -11.70 3.24
CA VAL A 173 7.21 -10.76 3.92
C VAL A 173 6.41 -10.00 4.98
N SER A 174 6.88 -10.06 6.22
CA SER A 174 6.29 -9.31 7.34
C SER A 174 7.14 -8.10 7.69
N TYR A 175 6.50 -6.99 8.04
CA TYR A 175 7.19 -5.76 8.41
C TYR A 175 7.84 -5.77 9.80
N THR A 176 7.72 -6.82 10.59
CA THR A 176 8.20 -6.85 11.99
C THR A 176 9.71 -6.80 12.13
N HIS A 177 10.46 -7.48 11.26
CA HIS A 177 11.93 -7.49 11.30
C HIS A 177 12.58 -7.00 10.00
N LEU A 178 11.89 -7.10 8.88
CA LEU A 178 12.41 -6.71 7.56
C LEU A 178 12.34 -5.20 7.30
N ARG A 179 11.61 -4.46 8.11
CA ARG A 179 11.51 -3.00 7.97
C ARG A 179 12.86 -2.31 8.12
N ALA A 180 13.71 -2.79 9.03
CA ALA A 180 15.05 -2.28 9.24
C ALA A 180 15.98 -2.53 8.05
N HIS A 181 15.72 -3.58 7.27
CA HIS A 181 16.51 -3.95 6.10
C HIS A 181 15.98 -3.38 4.77
N GLU A 182 14.70 -3.01 4.72
CA GLU A 182 14.11 -2.37 3.53
C GLU A 182 14.37 -0.86 3.46
N THR A 183 14.78 -0.25 4.55
CA THR A 183 14.95 1.21 4.67
C THR A 183 16.39 1.66 4.77
N GLU A 184 17.36 0.72 4.78
CA GLU A 184 18.80 1.03 4.74
C GLU A 184 19.35 1.11 3.32
#